data_bd22de8fa9cdb7ae5c7d84520f9ace20
#
_entry.id   bd22de8fa9cdb7ae5c7d84520f9ace20
#
_cell.length_a   1.000
_cell.length_b   1.000
_cell.length_c   1.000
_cell.angle_alpha   90.00
_cell.angle_beta   90.00
_cell.angle_gamma   90.00
#
_symmetry.space_group_name_H-M   'P 1'
#
loop_
_entity.id
_entity.type
_entity.pdbx_description
1 polymer ?
#
loop_
_entity_poly.entity_id
_entity_poly.type
_entity_poly.pdbx_seq_one_letter_code
_entity_poly.pdbx_strand_id
1 'polypeptide(L)'
;FAKSRDVGCYVGLRPKQSESGERQPQLRITKEGDLYLRKMLVQGAHLILSRKGPDTDLKRWGLKLAERGGKNAKKRAVVAVARKLSILLHRLWVNGEVYEPLRNTRARQRAQRAA
;
A
#
# COMPACT_ATOMS: atom_id res chain seq x y z
N PHE A 1 -8.74 15.99 3.42
CA PHE A 1 -7.30 15.72 3.25
C PHE A 1 -6.75 16.53 2.09
N ALA A 2 -5.68 17.30 2.31
CA ALA A 2 -5.06 18.11 1.26
C ALA A 2 -4.38 17.25 0.18
N LYS A 3 -3.79 16.13 0.60
CA LYS A 3 -3.11 15.19 -0.29
C LYS A 3 -3.53 13.76 0.03
N SER A 4 -3.69 12.93 -1.00
CA SER A 4 -4.11 11.54 -0.81
C SER A 4 -3.16 10.74 0.08
N ARG A 5 -1.87 11.01 0.05
CA ARG A 5 -0.88 10.34 0.91
C ARG A 5 -1.11 10.57 2.41
N ASP A 6 -1.81 11.65 2.78
CA ASP A 6 -2.10 11.98 4.18
C ASP A 6 -3.13 11.03 4.79
N VAL A 7 -3.90 10.33 3.97
CA VAL A 7 -4.88 9.32 4.43
C VAL A 7 -4.19 8.20 5.19
N GLY A 8 -3.00 7.78 4.75
CA GLY A 8 -2.22 6.76 5.46
C GLY A 8 -1.87 7.19 6.89
N CYS A 9 -1.60 8.47 7.10
CA CYS A 9 -1.36 9.03 8.44
C CYS A 9 -2.65 9.00 9.28
N TYR A 10 -3.77 9.38 8.72
CA TYR A 10 -5.07 9.41 9.41
C TYR A 10 -5.47 8.02 9.93
N VAL A 11 -5.24 6.98 9.15
CA VAL A 11 -5.61 5.61 9.55
C VAL A 11 -4.51 4.90 10.37
N GLY A 12 -3.41 5.58 10.66
CA GLY A 12 -2.34 5.04 11.49
C GLY A 12 -1.48 3.97 10.83
N LEU A 13 -1.39 3.97 9.50
CA LEU A 13 -0.57 3.03 8.73
C LEU A 13 0.81 3.57 8.39
N ARG A 14 1.13 4.77 8.87
CA ARG A 14 2.44 5.37 8.69
C ARG A 14 3.43 4.80 9.70
N PRO A 15 4.68 4.45 9.30
CA PRO A 15 5.70 4.04 10.25
C PRO A 15 6.01 5.15 11.26
N LYS A 16 6.27 4.77 12.51
CA LYS A 16 6.78 5.70 13.50
C LYS A 16 8.16 6.18 13.08
N GLN A 17 8.44 7.45 13.33
CA GLN A 17 9.77 8.03 13.10
C GLN A 17 10.49 8.21 14.42
N SER A 18 11.80 7.84 14.43
CA SER A 18 12.70 8.13 15.53
C SER A 18 13.57 9.33 15.15
N GLU A 19 13.59 10.39 15.97
CA GLU A 19 14.38 11.59 15.72
C GLU A 19 15.82 11.47 16.22
N SER A 20 16.21 10.35 16.82
CA SER A 20 17.53 10.18 17.42
C SER A 20 18.52 9.59 16.44
N GLY A 21 19.44 10.43 15.92
CA GLY A 21 20.65 10.02 15.25
C GLY A 21 20.55 9.71 13.77
N GLU A 22 21.66 9.25 13.19
CA GLU A 22 21.83 8.97 11.77
C GLU A 22 21.08 7.73 11.29
N ARG A 23 20.65 6.87 12.21
CA ARG A 23 19.84 5.69 11.89
C ARG A 23 18.38 6.00 12.07
N GLN A 24 17.61 5.83 11.02
CA GLN A 24 16.15 5.81 11.09
C GLN A 24 15.69 4.35 11.06
N PRO A 25 15.62 3.66 12.20
CA PRO A 25 15.15 2.28 12.21
C PRO A 25 13.71 2.24 11.72
N GLN A 26 13.37 1.19 10.97
CA GLN A 26 12.01 0.96 10.52
C GLN A 26 11.16 0.54 11.71
N LEU A 27 10.44 1.48 12.30
CA LEU A 27 9.57 1.25 13.44
C LEU A 27 8.21 0.70 13.00
N ARG A 28 7.46 0.22 13.98
CA ARG A 28 6.07 -0.19 13.77
C ARG A 28 5.21 1.02 13.36
N ILE A 29 4.04 0.74 12.79
CA ILE A 29 3.07 1.79 12.44
C ILE A 29 2.58 2.51 13.70
N THR A 30 2.16 3.76 13.54
CA THR A 30 1.72 4.60 14.66
C THR A 30 0.45 4.09 15.34
N LYS A 31 -0.43 3.42 14.58
CA LYS A 31 -1.76 2.96 15.03
C LYS A 31 -2.64 4.09 15.60
N GLU A 32 -2.35 5.34 15.24
CA GLU A 32 -3.20 6.48 15.55
C GLU A 32 -4.31 6.60 14.52
N GLY A 33 -5.44 7.18 14.92
CA GLY A 33 -6.57 7.44 14.03
C GLY A 33 -7.64 6.35 14.10
N ASP A 34 -8.41 6.18 13.02
CA ASP A 34 -9.56 5.32 12.98
C ASP A 34 -9.18 3.83 12.96
N LEU A 35 -9.38 3.16 14.10
CA LEU A 35 -9.06 1.74 14.27
C LEU A 35 -9.90 0.85 13.35
N TYR A 36 -11.18 1.14 13.21
CA TYR A 36 -12.07 0.32 12.39
C TYR A 36 -11.66 0.36 10.92
N LEU A 37 -11.43 1.56 10.40
CA LEU A 37 -10.99 1.74 9.02
C LEU A 37 -9.63 1.08 8.77
N ARG A 38 -8.70 1.20 9.71
CA ARG A 38 -7.40 0.53 9.62
C ARG A 38 -7.55 -0.99 9.53
N LYS A 39 -8.40 -1.59 10.37
CA LYS A 39 -8.67 -3.02 10.31
C LYS A 39 -9.25 -3.45 8.97
N MET A 40 -10.18 -2.70 8.44
CA MET A 40 -10.78 -2.97 7.13
C MET A 40 -9.76 -2.93 6.01
N LEU A 41 -8.86 -1.95 6.03
CA LEU A 41 -7.80 -1.81 5.03
C LEU A 41 -6.78 -2.96 5.12
N VAL A 42 -6.42 -3.37 6.32
CA VAL A 42 -5.51 -4.50 6.54
C VAL A 42 -6.13 -5.81 6.05
N GLN A 43 -7.41 -6.05 6.34
CA GLN A 43 -8.13 -7.22 5.82
C GLN A 43 -8.17 -7.21 4.28
N GLY A 44 -8.45 -6.05 3.68
CA GLY A 44 -8.42 -5.88 2.23
C GLY A 44 -7.04 -6.20 1.65
N ALA A 45 -5.97 -5.76 2.31
CA ALA A 45 -4.60 -6.05 1.90
C ALA A 45 -4.29 -7.55 1.94
N HIS A 46 -4.74 -8.27 2.97
CA HIS A 46 -4.60 -9.72 3.02
C HIS A 46 -5.29 -10.42 1.85
N LEU A 47 -6.49 -9.98 1.49
CA LEU A 47 -7.21 -10.53 0.34
C LEU A 47 -6.49 -10.25 -0.97
N ILE A 48 -5.97 -9.03 -1.15
CA ILE A 48 -5.21 -8.64 -2.35
C ILE A 48 -3.98 -9.53 -2.53
N LEU A 49 -3.27 -9.82 -1.45
CA LEU A 49 -2.03 -10.61 -1.48
C LEU A 49 -2.28 -12.13 -1.46
N SER A 50 -3.52 -12.57 -1.29
CA SER A 50 -3.84 -13.99 -1.25
C SER A 50 -3.65 -14.64 -2.64
N ARG A 51 -3.37 -15.95 -2.66
CA ARG A 51 -3.24 -16.71 -3.90
C ARG A 51 -4.49 -16.68 -4.76
N LYS A 52 -5.65 -16.62 -4.12
CA LYS A 52 -6.96 -16.61 -4.78
C LYS A 52 -7.38 -15.23 -5.26
N GLY A 53 -6.65 -14.19 -4.87
CA GLY A 53 -6.96 -12.83 -5.28
C GLY A 53 -6.64 -12.60 -6.77
N PRO A 54 -7.40 -11.73 -7.45
CA PRO A 54 -7.11 -11.40 -8.84
C PRO A 54 -5.76 -10.72 -8.99
N ASP A 55 -5.16 -10.86 -10.18
CA ASP A 55 -3.89 -10.19 -10.49
C ASP A 55 -4.12 -8.68 -10.64
N THR A 56 -3.41 -7.89 -9.83
CA THR A 56 -3.47 -6.43 -9.86
C THR A 56 -2.07 -5.86 -9.70
N ASP A 57 -1.88 -4.60 -10.10
CA ASP A 57 -0.62 -3.90 -9.88
C ASP A 57 -0.26 -3.84 -8.40
N LEU A 58 -1.25 -3.60 -7.54
CA LEU A 58 -1.06 -3.53 -6.10
C LEU A 58 -0.60 -4.87 -5.52
N LYS A 59 -1.19 -5.96 -5.97
CA LYS A 59 -0.76 -7.32 -5.60
C LYS A 59 0.68 -7.58 -6.02
N ARG A 60 1.03 -7.27 -7.27
CA ARG A 60 2.39 -7.44 -7.79
C ARG A 60 3.41 -6.65 -6.98
N TRP A 61 3.10 -5.40 -6.67
CA TRP A 61 3.96 -4.56 -5.86
C TRP A 61 4.15 -5.11 -4.44
N GLY A 62 3.08 -5.55 -3.80
CA GLY A 62 3.13 -6.12 -2.46
C GLY A 62 3.90 -7.44 -2.40
N LEU A 63 3.73 -8.31 -3.39
CA LEU A 63 4.47 -9.57 -3.47
C LEU A 63 5.98 -9.33 -3.64
N LYS A 64 6.37 -8.32 -4.42
CA LYS A 64 7.78 -7.93 -4.53
C LYS A 64 8.37 -7.48 -3.21
N LEU A 65 7.61 -6.73 -2.40
CA LEU A 65 8.06 -6.34 -1.07
C LEU A 65 8.26 -7.56 -0.16
N ALA A 66 7.35 -8.52 -0.21
CA ALA A 66 7.47 -9.76 0.57
C ALA A 66 8.70 -10.58 0.16
N GLU A 67 9.06 -10.56 -1.12
CA GLU A 67 10.22 -11.29 -1.66
C GLU A 67 11.57 -10.72 -1.20
N ARG A 68 11.63 -9.45 -0.79
CA ARG A 68 12.87 -8.86 -0.28
C ARG A 68 13.41 -9.58 0.95
N GLY A 69 12.56 -10.36 1.61
CA GLY A 69 12.97 -11.17 2.75
C GLY A 69 13.17 -10.35 4.02
N GLY A 70 13.78 -11.01 5.00
CA GLY A 70 13.98 -10.42 6.31
C GLY A 70 12.85 -10.74 7.28
N LYS A 71 13.06 -10.39 8.54
CA LYS A 71 12.10 -10.63 9.61
C LYS A 71 10.80 -9.86 9.35
N ASN A 72 9.69 -10.57 9.38
CA ASN A 72 8.35 -9.99 9.21
C ASN A 72 8.11 -9.35 7.83
N ALA A 73 8.84 -9.76 6.79
CA ALA A 73 8.67 -9.20 5.44
C ALA A 73 7.23 -9.29 4.92
N LYS A 74 6.55 -10.43 5.14
CA LYS A 74 5.16 -10.62 4.74
C LYS A 74 4.21 -9.68 5.49
N LYS A 75 4.40 -9.50 6.80
CA LYS A 75 3.59 -8.57 7.60
C LYS A 75 3.79 -7.12 7.17
N ARG A 76 5.02 -6.73 6.89
CA ARG A 76 5.34 -5.40 6.37
C ARG A 76 4.71 -5.16 5.02
N ALA A 77 4.71 -6.16 4.13
CA ALA A 77 4.07 -6.07 2.82
C ALA A 77 2.57 -5.84 2.96
N VAL A 78 1.90 -6.54 3.88
CA VAL A 78 0.46 -6.35 4.14
C VAL A 78 0.18 -4.91 4.58
N VAL A 79 0.93 -4.38 5.53
CA VAL A 79 0.76 -3.00 6.02
C VAL A 79 1.04 -1.99 4.91
N ALA A 80 2.08 -2.19 4.13
CA ALA A 80 2.42 -1.32 3.01
C ALA A 80 1.32 -1.31 1.93
N VAL A 81 0.75 -2.47 1.61
CA VAL A 81 -0.38 -2.59 0.68
C VAL A 81 -1.62 -1.91 1.24
N ALA A 82 -1.91 -2.08 2.53
CA ALA A 82 -3.04 -1.41 3.17
C ALA A 82 -2.91 0.11 3.08
N ARG A 83 -1.73 0.66 3.29
CA ARG A 83 -1.44 2.09 3.16
C ARG A 83 -1.65 2.56 1.72
N LYS A 84 -1.09 1.86 0.74
CA LYS A 84 -1.29 2.21 -0.68
C LYS A 84 -2.75 2.11 -1.10
N LEU A 85 -3.46 1.12 -0.59
CA LEU A 85 -4.89 0.96 -0.84
C LEU A 85 -5.68 2.17 -0.34
N SER A 86 -5.39 2.67 0.87
CA SER A 86 -6.05 3.85 1.40
C SER A 86 -5.81 5.09 0.53
N ILE A 87 -4.59 5.29 0.07
CA ILE A 87 -4.20 6.41 -0.80
C ILE A 87 -4.91 6.29 -2.15
N LEU A 88 -4.92 5.10 -2.73
CA LEU A 88 -5.58 4.83 -4.01
C LEU A 88 -7.08 5.11 -3.94
N LEU A 89 -7.76 4.60 -2.92
CA LEU A 89 -9.21 4.80 -2.75
C LEU A 89 -9.55 6.28 -2.60
N HIS A 90 -8.77 7.02 -1.81
CA HIS A 90 -8.97 8.46 -1.66
C HIS A 90 -8.77 9.20 -2.97
N ARG A 91 -7.72 8.88 -3.72
CA ARG A 91 -7.44 9.50 -5.02
C ARG A 91 -8.56 9.24 -6.03
N LEU A 92 -9.05 8.00 -6.11
CA LEU A 92 -10.17 7.66 -6.98
C LEU A 92 -11.43 8.45 -6.62
N TRP A 93 -11.70 8.58 -5.33
CA TRP A 93 -12.82 9.36 -4.83
C TRP A 93 -12.73 10.83 -5.21
N VAL A 94 -11.57 11.46 -4.94
CA VAL A 94 -11.37 12.91 -5.16
C VAL A 94 -11.39 13.25 -6.65
N ASN A 95 -10.75 12.43 -7.48
CA ASN A 95 -10.60 12.70 -8.92
C ASN A 95 -11.74 12.12 -9.76
N GLY A 96 -12.65 11.36 -9.17
CA GLY A 96 -13.72 10.68 -9.91
C GLY A 96 -13.22 9.67 -10.92
N GLU A 97 -12.03 9.10 -10.69
CA GLU A 97 -11.44 8.11 -11.58
C GLU A 97 -12.03 6.72 -11.38
N VAL A 98 -12.02 5.93 -12.45
CA VAL A 98 -12.40 4.52 -12.41
C VAL A 98 -11.17 3.69 -12.10
N TYR A 99 -11.33 2.68 -11.23
CA TYR A 99 -10.25 1.78 -10.85
C TYR A 99 -9.81 0.90 -12.03
N GLU A 100 -8.51 0.94 -12.33
CA GLU A 100 -7.88 0.09 -13.33
C GLU A 100 -6.83 -0.81 -12.65
N PRO A 101 -7.13 -2.11 -12.44
CA PRO A 101 -6.26 -2.99 -11.64
C PRO A 101 -4.87 -3.22 -12.22
N LEU A 102 -4.71 -3.13 -13.52
CA LEU A 102 -3.43 -3.40 -14.20
C LEU A 102 -2.93 -2.20 -15.03
N ARG A 103 -3.25 -0.99 -14.60
CA ARG A 103 -2.90 0.25 -15.32
C ARG A 103 -1.40 0.35 -15.63
N ASN A 104 -0.55 0.17 -14.61
CA ASN A 104 0.89 0.28 -14.77
C ASN A 104 1.47 -0.86 -15.62
N THR A 105 0.96 -2.07 -15.43
CA THR A 105 1.37 -3.23 -16.22
C THR A 105 1.02 -3.05 -17.69
N ARG A 106 -0.20 -2.58 -17.99
CA ARG A 106 -0.62 -2.30 -19.36
C ARG A 106 0.21 -1.20 -20.02
N ALA A 107 0.53 -0.15 -19.26
CA ALA A 107 1.37 0.94 -19.76
C ALA A 107 2.78 0.43 -20.12
N ARG A 108 3.39 -0.42 -19.28
CA ARG A 108 4.68 -1.05 -19.58
C ARG A 108 4.62 -1.94 -20.82
N GLN A 109 3.57 -2.74 -20.97
CA GLN A 109 3.38 -3.60 -22.14
C GLN A 109 3.25 -2.79 -23.42
N ARG A 110 2.50 -1.69 -23.40
CA ARG A 110 2.38 -0.77 -24.55
C ARG A 110 3.73 -0.17 -24.91
N ALA A 111 4.51 0.28 -23.94
CA ALA A 111 5.84 0.83 -24.15
C ALA A 111 6.79 -0.19 -24.78
N GLN A 112 6.74 -1.43 -24.32
CA GLN A 112 7.55 -2.54 -24.89
C GLN A 112 7.15 -2.86 -26.33
N ARG A 113 5.85 -2.83 -26.64
CA ARG A 113 5.37 -3.08 -28.01
C ARG A 113 5.72 -1.95 -28.99
N ALA A 114 5.80 -0.73 -28.48
CA ALA A 114 6.13 0.44 -29.30
C ALA A 114 7.65 0.58 -29.55
N ALA A 115 8.48 -0.12 -28.79
CA ALA A 115 9.95 -0.06 -28.93
C ALA A 115 10.47 -0.95 -30.07
#